data_74367f520022388ddffff4ebd10fc545
#
_entry.id   74367f520022388ddffff4ebd10fc545
#
_cell.length_a   1.000
_cell.length_b   1.000
_cell.length_c   1.000
_cell.angle_alpha   90.00
_cell.angle_beta   90.00
_cell.angle_gamma   90.00
#
_symmetry.space_group_name_H-M   'P 1'
#
loop_
_entity.id
_entity.type
_entity.pdbx_description
1 polymer ?
#
loop_
_entity_poly.entity_id
_entity_poly.type
_entity_poly.pdbx_seq_one_letter_code
_entity_poly.pdbx_strand_id
1 'polypeptide(L)'
;VELKELNTTIAYYGQDATGFLFHNFLVAFDSTFNQSYHIKIKDFFERNKCISKWMIFSDYVLHDKNKPNDVITFSILPYTEDFFKLGKKIESLSFKDTKKLKRINNEFIKFIKNSEILNLSILLPKERKLDSVNEREMLKTRYKMAIKQVQLWVKNQGKYKHFEVFLKNLMLILEELDKTGCNLKAIRDIEIVSSLTAYIAFQISQLIKIDTIGWFSDRDAMLSYKIAKFSKPMIFDLAFNTYHILMFNVNEEYEEEFVFGLPETEGRVWYDSYNRVPDLIAATLADYNYKENISSHDKYLPVIEDILASNDKSIIYKISFNDSKNSFSASVITLELI
;
A
#
# COMPACT_ATOMS: atom_id res chain seq x y z
N VAL A 1 -1.39 18.66 -3.39
CA VAL A 1 -1.40 18.50 -4.87
C VAL A 1 -2.18 17.23 -5.20
N GLU A 2 -3.15 17.33 -6.10
CA GLU A 2 -3.89 16.15 -6.54
C GLU A 2 -3.10 15.37 -7.59
N LEU A 3 -3.09 14.03 -7.51
CA LEU A 3 -2.41 13.17 -8.51
C LEU A 3 -2.92 13.41 -9.93
N LYS A 4 -4.18 13.84 -10.08
CA LYS A 4 -4.76 14.21 -11.37
C LYS A 4 -3.99 15.36 -12.03
N GLU A 5 -3.55 16.32 -11.25
CA GLU A 5 -2.76 17.47 -11.74
C GLU A 5 -1.36 17.02 -12.15
N LEU A 6 -0.73 16.13 -11.40
CA LEU A 6 0.56 15.55 -11.75
C LEU A 6 0.51 14.75 -13.06
N ASN A 7 -0.56 13.98 -13.30
CA ASN A 7 -0.75 13.27 -14.58
C ASN A 7 -0.96 14.19 -15.79
N THR A 8 -1.53 15.37 -15.60
CA THR A 8 -1.75 16.34 -16.70
C THR A 8 -0.49 17.10 -17.07
N THR A 9 0.47 17.19 -16.17
CA THR A 9 1.77 17.83 -16.43
C THR A 9 2.67 16.96 -17.32
N ILE A 10 2.35 15.67 -17.48
CA ILE A 10 3.03 14.76 -18.39
C ILE A 10 2.48 15.06 -19.80
N ALA A 11 3.25 15.80 -20.57
CA ALA A 11 2.89 16.17 -21.94
C ALA A 11 2.59 14.94 -22.80
N TYR A 12 1.33 14.76 -23.13
CA TYR A 12 0.86 13.78 -24.10
C TYR A 12 1.29 14.21 -25.48
N TYR A 13 2.42 13.77 -25.96
CA TYR A 13 2.82 13.98 -27.36
C TYR A 13 3.37 12.69 -27.96
N GLY A 14 2.49 11.89 -28.55
CA GLY A 14 2.81 10.86 -29.51
C GLY A 14 3.79 9.77 -29.05
N GLN A 15 4.53 9.20 -29.98
CA GLN A 15 5.52 8.14 -29.74
C GLN A 15 6.73 8.56 -28.89
N ASP A 16 6.91 9.86 -28.65
CA ASP A 16 8.03 10.44 -27.90
C ASP A 16 7.66 10.86 -26.46
N ALA A 17 6.47 10.49 -25.99
CA ALA A 17 6.05 10.78 -24.62
C ALA A 17 7.05 10.27 -23.59
N THR A 18 7.39 11.13 -22.63
CA THR A 18 8.26 10.84 -21.48
C THR A 18 7.51 11.13 -20.18
N GLY A 19 7.95 10.58 -19.08
CA GLY A 19 7.38 10.85 -17.75
C GLY A 19 6.88 9.60 -17.03
N PHE A 20 6.25 9.82 -15.88
CA PHE A 20 5.69 8.77 -15.05
C PHE A 20 4.17 8.91 -15.00
N LEU A 21 3.46 7.88 -15.44
CA LEU A 21 2.00 7.83 -15.35
C LEU A 21 1.59 7.07 -14.09
N PHE A 22 0.79 7.70 -13.24
CA PHE A 22 0.13 6.99 -12.13
C PHE A 22 -1.05 6.18 -12.65
N HIS A 23 -1.31 5.04 -12.01
CA HIS A 23 -2.45 4.21 -12.35
C HIS A 23 -3.78 4.94 -12.11
N ASN A 24 -4.74 4.75 -13.00
CA ASN A 24 -6.05 5.39 -12.89
C ASN A 24 -6.79 5.01 -11.60
N PHE A 25 -6.59 3.78 -11.07
CA PHE A 25 -7.15 3.41 -9.78
C PHE A 25 -6.57 4.25 -8.63
N LEU A 26 -5.28 4.62 -8.70
CA LEU A 26 -4.64 5.45 -7.70
C LEU A 26 -5.14 6.91 -7.77
N VAL A 27 -5.37 7.42 -8.97
CA VAL A 27 -5.98 8.75 -9.18
C VAL A 27 -7.40 8.79 -8.61
N ALA A 28 -8.20 7.73 -8.84
CA ALA A 28 -9.53 7.61 -8.25
C ALA A 28 -9.49 7.50 -6.72
N PHE A 29 -8.51 6.77 -6.19
CA PHE A 29 -8.27 6.64 -4.75
C PHE A 29 -7.88 7.99 -4.13
N ASP A 30 -6.94 8.72 -4.74
CA ASP A 30 -6.49 10.05 -4.33
C ASP A 30 -7.66 11.04 -4.20
N SER A 31 -8.53 11.11 -5.22
CA SER A 31 -9.70 11.98 -5.20
C SER A 31 -10.63 11.65 -4.01
N THR A 32 -10.83 10.37 -3.71
CA THR A 32 -11.66 9.94 -2.56
C THR A 32 -10.97 10.18 -1.23
N PHE A 33 -9.66 9.91 -1.15
CA PHE A 33 -8.86 10.11 0.05
C PHE A 33 -8.88 11.58 0.48
N ASN A 34 -8.69 12.51 -0.46
CA ASN A 34 -8.66 13.95 -0.18
C ASN A 34 -10.03 14.54 0.14
N GLN A 35 -11.14 13.98 -0.35
CA GLN A 35 -12.50 14.46 -0.10
C GLN A 35 -13.13 13.89 1.16
N SER A 36 -12.79 12.62 1.49
CA SER A 36 -13.43 11.89 2.58
C SER A 36 -12.57 12.02 3.84
N TYR A 37 -12.43 11.22 4.69
CA TYR A 37 -11.71 11.12 5.95
C TYR A 37 -10.36 11.88 6.09
N HIS A 38 -9.99 12.74 5.14
CA HIS A 38 -8.79 13.58 5.23
C HIS A 38 -8.72 14.36 6.56
N ILE A 39 -9.85 14.83 7.08
CA ILE A 39 -9.91 15.54 8.38
C ILE A 39 -9.48 14.60 9.51
N LYS A 40 -10.03 13.38 9.61
CA LYS A 40 -9.68 12.41 10.66
C LYS A 40 -8.22 11.98 10.60
N ILE A 41 -7.70 11.76 9.39
CA ILE A 41 -6.30 11.43 9.16
C ILE A 41 -5.42 12.62 9.55
N LYS A 42 -5.78 13.83 9.11
CA LYS A 42 -5.08 15.06 9.47
C LYS A 42 -5.06 15.26 10.97
N ASP A 43 -6.18 15.10 11.66
CA ASP A 43 -6.28 15.25 13.10
C ASP A 43 -5.42 14.21 13.86
N PHE A 44 -5.34 12.98 13.34
CA PHE A 44 -4.46 11.96 13.89
C PHE A 44 -2.98 12.37 13.80
N PHE A 45 -2.53 12.83 12.65
CA PHE A 45 -1.15 13.27 12.45
C PHE A 45 -0.85 14.60 13.17
N GLU A 46 -1.79 15.55 13.22
CA GLU A 46 -1.61 16.81 13.94
C GLU A 46 -1.43 16.61 15.45
N ARG A 47 -2.18 15.66 16.06
CA ARG A 47 -1.96 15.28 17.46
C ARG A 47 -0.58 14.69 17.73
N ASN A 48 0.06 14.11 16.72
CA ASN A 48 1.35 13.44 16.79
C ASN A 48 2.46 14.21 16.03
N LYS A 49 2.27 15.50 15.72
CA LYS A 49 3.17 16.30 14.85
C LYS A 49 4.59 16.47 15.35
N CYS A 50 4.86 16.22 16.63
CA CYS A 50 6.22 16.23 17.17
C CYS A 50 7.02 14.96 16.84
N ILE A 51 6.38 13.95 16.23
CA ILE A 51 7.02 12.68 15.88
C ILE A 51 7.42 12.75 14.41
N SER A 52 8.72 12.64 14.16
CA SER A 52 9.28 12.71 12.80
C SER A 52 9.54 11.35 12.15
N LYS A 53 9.37 10.25 12.87
CA LYS A 53 9.59 8.90 12.36
C LYS A 53 8.33 8.05 12.46
N TRP A 54 7.93 7.44 11.35
CA TRP A 54 6.69 6.69 11.23
C TRP A 54 6.90 5.31 10.63
N MET A 55 6.12 4.33 11.09
CA MET A 55 6.20 2.95 10.64
C MET A 55 4.86 2.52 10.05
N ILE A 56 4.89 1.96 8.86
CA ILE A 56 3.76 1.38 8.15
C ILE A 56 3.94 -0.15 8.17
N PHE A 57 3.01 -0.85 8.78
CA PHE A 57 2.93 -2.31 8.76
C PHE A 57 1.79 -2.73 7.85
N SER A 58 1.97 -3.78 7.07
CA SER A 58 0.93 -4.19 6.12
C SER A 58 0.76 -5.69 6.04
N ASP A 59 -0.49 -6.10 5.82
CA ASP A 59 -0.87 -7.47 5.54
C ASP A 59 -1.97 -7.55 4.47
N TYR A 60 -2.08 -8.70 3.84
CA TYR A 60 -2.88 -8.90 2.64
C TYR A 60 -3.68 -10.19 2.71
N VAL A 61 -4.93 -10.13 2.30
CA VAL A 61 -5.73 -11.30 1.96
C VAL A 61 -6.14 -11.16 0.51
N LEU A 62 -5.34 -11.68 -0.40
CA LEU A 62 -5.56 -11.59 -1.85
C LEU A 62 -5.81 -12.97 -2.44
N HIS A 63 -6.79 -13.06 -3.36
CA HIS A 63 -7.10 -14.27 -4.12
C HIS A 63 -7.54 -15.51 -3.30
N ASP A 64 -7.89 -15.34 -2.04
CA ASP A 64 -8.48 -16.43 -1.26
C ASP A 64 -9.91 -16.69 -1.73
N LYS A 65 -10.14 -17.83 -2.40
CA LYS A 65 -11.44 -18.21 -2.97
C LYS A 65 -12.54 -18.40 -1.91
N ASN A 66 -12.14 -18.64 -0.66
CA ASN A 66 -13.07 -18.87 0.45
C ASN A 66 -13.47 -17.57 1.15
N LYS A 67 -12.93 -16.44 0.73
CA LYS A 67 -13.23 -15.12 1.30
C LYS A 67 -13.98 -14.25 0.31
N PRO A 68 -15.02 -13.50 0.74
CA PRO A 68 -15.78 -12.64 -0.15
C PRO A 68 -14.96 -11.47 -0.72
N ASN A 69 -13.96 -10.96 0.01
CA ASN A 69 -13.20 -9.79 -0.38
C ASN A 69 -11.70 -10.08 -0.51
N ASP A 70 -11.04 -9.35 -1.40
CA ASP A 70 -9.60 -9.13 -1.35
C ASP A 70 -9.33 -7.85 -0.55
N VAL A 71 -8.35 -7.89 0.34
CA VAL A 71 -8.08 -6.80 1.29
C VAL A 71 -6.59 -6.52 1.37
N ILE A 72 -6.24 -5.24 1.41
CA ILE A 72 -4.94 -4.72 1.79
C ILE A 72 -5.15 -3.89 3.04
N THR A 73 -4.40 -4.12 4.11
CA THR A 73 -4.46 -3.31 5.33
C THR A 73 -3.10 -2.74 5.66
N PHE A 74 -3.07 -1.44 5.95
CA PHE A 74 -1.93 -0.71 6.45
C PHE A 74 -2.22 -0.23 7.87
N SER A 75 -1.35 -0.57 8.82
CA SER A 75 -1.37 -0.05 10.19
C SER A 75 -0.20 0.91 10.37
N ILE A 76 -0.50 2.16 10.65
CA ILE A 76 0.46 3.27 10.70
C ILE A 76 0.67 3.64 12.16
N LEU A 77 1.92 3.59 12.61
CA LEU A 77 2.32 3.80 13.99
C LEU A 77 3.43 4.85 14.10
N PRO A 78 3.36 5.74 15.10
CA PRO A 78 4.47 6.63 15.43
C PRO A 78 5.64 5.84 16.04
N TYR A 79 6.87 6.16 15.65
CA TYR A 79 8.07 5.61 16.28
C TYR A 79 8.45 6.44 17.50
N THR A 80 8.06 5.95 18.66
CA THR A 80 8.31 6.59 19.97
C THR A 80 9.34 5.82 20.80
N GLU A 81 9.77 6.37 21.92
CA GLU A 81 10.67 5.70 22.88
C GLU A 81 10.09 4.35 23.37
N ASP A 82 8.76 4.24 23.46
CA ASP A 82 8.09 3.01 23.89
C ASP A 82 7.78 2.02 22.75
N PHE A 83 8.27 2.31 21.53
CA PHE A 83 7.95 1.51 20.34
C PHE A 83 8.22 0.01 20.53
N PHE A 84 9.38 -0.37 21.06
CA PHE A 84 9.70 -1.79 21.30
C PHE A 84 8.88 -2.41 22.44
N LYS A 85 8.44 -1.63 23.44
CA LYS A 85 7.51 -2.09 24.49
C LYS A 85 6.14 -2.38 23.87
N LEU A 86 5.70 -1.54 22.92
CA LEU A 86 4.49 -1.75 22.13
C LEU A 86 4.52 -3.09 21.40
N GLY A 87 5.61 -3.39 20.69
CA GLY A 87 5.81 -4.66 19.99
C GLY A 87 5.74 -5.88 20.90
N LYS A 88 6.40 -5.83 22.07
CA LYS A 88 6.31 -6.90 23.09
C LYS A 88 4.89 -7.04 23.64
N LYS A 89 4.17 -5.94 23.82
CA LYS A 89 2.76 -5.97 24.28
C LYS A 89 1.88 -6.65 23.23
N ILE A 90 2.01 -6.29 21.96
CA ILE A 90 1.28 -6.92 20.85
C ILE A 90 1.59 -8.44 20.83
N GLU A 91 2.87 -8.82 20.91
CA GLU A 91 3.27 -10.24 20.93
C GLU A 91 2.64 -11.01 22.09
N SER A 92 2.57 -10.41 23.27
CA SER A 92 1.95 -11.05 24.45
C SER A 92 0.44 -11.23 24.29
N LEU A 93 -0.25 -10.36 23.55
CA LEU A 93 -1.69 -10.39 23.33
C LEU A 93 -2.11 -11.21 22.13
N SER A 94 -1.23 -11.32 21.09
CA SER A 94 -1.48 -12.06 19.85
C SER A 94 -0.20 -12.74 19.35
N PHE A 95 0.07 -13.96 19.86
CA PHE A 95 1.28 -14.72 19.56
C PHE A 95 1.16 -15.62 18.33
N LYS A 96 -0.03 -15.73 17.71
CA LYS A 96 -0.30 -16.54 16.51
C LYS A 96 -1.02 -15.75 15.43
N ASP A 97 -0.87 -16.18 14.19
CA ASP A 97 -1.62 -15.67 13.05
C ASP A 97 -3.12 -15.79 13.30
N THR A 98 -3.88 -14.79 12.89
CA THR A 98 -5.33 -14.70 13.10
C THR A 98 -6.09 -15.92 12.55
N LYS A 99 -5.69 -16.44 11.40
CA LYS A 99 -6.31 -17.65 10.80
C LYS A 99 -6.17 -18.91 11.65
N LYS A 100 -5.14 -19.00 12.49
CA LYS A 100 -4.89 -20.14 13.39
C LYS A 100 -5.62 -20.04 14.72
N LEU A 101 -6.28 -18.91 15.02
CA LEU A 101 -6.98 -18.66 16.27
C LEU A 101 -8.44 -19.14 16.16
N LYS A 102 -8.93 -19.83 17.19
CA LYS A 102 -10.36 -20.14 17.36
C LYS A 102 -11.15 -18.93 17.89
N ARG A 103 -10.52 -18.11 18.73
CA ARG A 103 -11.05 -16.87 19.31
C ARG A 103 -9.97 -15.81 19.29
N ILE A 104 -10.37 -14.57 19.08
CA ILE A 104 -9.49 -13.40 19.19
C ILE A 104 -9.49 -12.95 20.65
N ASN A 105 -8.34 -12.57 21.15
CA ASN A 105 -8.18 -12.08 22.52
C ASN A 105 -8.84 -10.70 22.66
N ASN A 106 -9.85 -10.57 23.52
CA ASN A 106 -10.54 -9.30 23.75
C ASN A 106 -9.60 -8.19 24.25
N GLU A 107 -8.57 -8.53 25.02
CA GLU A 107 -7.57 -7.54 25.45
C GLU A 107 -6.73 -7.03 24.27
N PHE A 108 -6.53 -7.85 23.24
CA PHE A 108 -5.87 -7.39 22.01
C PHE A 108 -6.77 -6.41 21.23
N ILE A 109 -8.06 -6.69 21.13
CA ILE A 109 -9.04 -5.79 20.50
C ILE A 109 -9.08 -4.44 21.24
N LYS A 110 -9.23 -4.45 22.56
CA LYS A 110 -9.19 -3.24 23.40
C LYS A 110 -7.88 -2.48 23.26
N PHE A 111 -6.77 -3.21 23.17
CA PHE A 111 -5.46 -2.62 23.00
C PHE A 111 -5.38 -1.87 21.67
N ILE A 112 -5.78 -2.47 20.55
CA ILE A 112 -5.79 -1.80 19.24
C ILE A 112 -6.70 -0.58 19.26
N LYS A 113 -7.92 -0.70 19.80
CA LYS A 113 -8.90 0.39 19.93
C LYS A 113 -8.32 1.62 20.64
N ASN A 114 -7.54 1.39 21.70
CA ASN A 114 -7.02 2.46 22.57
C ASN A 114 -5.61 2.95 22.17
N SER A 115 -4.91 2.23 21.30
CA SER A 115 -3.55 2.58 20.87
C SER A 115 -3.55 3.68 19.81
N GLU A 116 -2.43 4.42 19.68
CA GLU A 116 -2.19 5.37 18.58
C GLU A 116 -1.73 4.61 17.32
N ILE A 117 -2.67 3.83 16.76
CA ILE A 117 -2.52 3.06 15.51
C ILE A 117 -3.62 3.50 14.55
N LEU A 118 -3.24 4.09 13.43
CA LEU A 118 -4.17 4.39 12.34
C LEU A 118 -4.19 3.21 11.37
N ASN A 119 -5.37 2.65 11.13
CA ASN A 119 -5.56 1.54 10.21
C ASN A 119 -6.28 2.02 8.95
N LEU A 120 -5.64 1.83 7.81
CA LEU A 120 -6.20 2.08 6.49
C LEU A 120 -6.36 0.75 5.77
N SER A 121 -7.60 0.36 5.49
CA SER A 121 -7.90 -0.88 4.77
C SER A 121 -8.50 -0.58 3.41
N ILE A 122 -8.10 -1.34 2.41
CA ILE A 122 -8.54 -1.15 1.04
C ILE A 122 -9.11 -2.47 0.53
N LEU A 123 -10.40 -2.44 0.22
CA LEU A 123 -11.12 -3.55 -0.38
C LEU A 123 -10.94 -3.50 -1.90
N LEU A 124 -10.59 -4.63 -2.47
CA LEU A 124 -10.44 -4.82 -3.92
C LEU A 124 -11.42 -5.89 -4.42
N PRO A 125 -11.91 -5.78 -5.65
CA PRO A 125 -12.68 -6.87 -6.26
C PRO A 125 -11.77 -8.08 -6.51
N LYS A 126 -12.36 -9.28 -6.48
CA LYS A 126 -11.65 -10.53 -6.79
C LYS A 126 -11.08 -10.55 -8.20
N GLU A 127 -11.91 -10.13 -9.14
CA GLU A 127 -11.50 -9.92 -10.52
C GLU A 127 -11.19 -8.44 -10.71
N ARG A 128 -9.97 -8.18 -11.21
CA ARG A 128 -9.48 -6.83 -11.45
C ARG A 128 -8.41 -6.82 -12.53
N LYS A 129 -8.38 -5.76 -13.32
CA LYS A 129 -7.34 -5.48 -14.30
C LYS A 129 -6.98 -3.99 -14.24
N LEU A 130 -5.71 -3.66 -14.41
CA LEU A 130 -5.25 -2.27 -14.50
C LEU A 130 -5.63 -1.61 -15.82
N ASP A 131 -5.93 -2.42 -16.84
CA ASP A 131 -6.53 -2.04 -18.10
C ASP A 131 -7.36 -3.20 -18.62
N SER A 132 -8.63 -2.93 -18.95
CA SER A 132 -9.58 -3.98 -19.36
C SER A 132 -9.35 -4.49 -20.78
N VAL A 133 -8.70 -3.68 -21.65
CA VAL A 133 -8.48 -4.01 -23.05
C VAL A 133 -7.17 -4.78 -23.23
N ASN A 134 -6.05 -4.21 -22.80
CA ASN A 134 -4.74 -4.84 -22.93
C ASN A 134 -3.76 -4.39 -21.83
N GLU A 135 -3.94 -4.96 -20.64
CA GLU A 135 -3.16 -4.63 -19.45
C GLU A 135 -1.64 -4.74 -19.68
N ARG A 136 -1.20 -5.77 -20.40
CA ARG A 136 0.23 -5.96 -20.69
C ARG A 136 0.82 -4.81 -21.50
N GLU A 137 0.16 -4.40 -22.56
CA GLU A 137 0.63 -3.30 -23.42
C GLU A 137 0.50 -1.94 -22.71
N MET A 138 -0.51 -1.75 -21.88
CA MET A 138 -0.61 -0.56 -21.03
C MET A 138 0.59 -0.46 -20.09
N LEU A 139 0.94 -1.53 -19.35
CA LEU A 139 2.11 -1.58 -18.48
C LEU A 139 3.40 -1.33 -19.26
N LYS A 140 3.58 -1.99 -20.42
CA LYS A 140 4.76 -1.77 -21.28
C LYS A 140 4.87 -0.31 -21.72
N THR A 141 3.77 0.32 -22.07
CA THR A 141 3.75 1.74 -22.47
C THR A 141 4.21 2.64 -21.33
N ARG A 142 3.68 2.42 -20.10
CA ARG A 142 4.10 3.14 -18.89
C ARG A 142 5.60 3.00 -18.64
N TYR A 143 6.13 1.77 -18.70
CA TYR A 143 7.56 1.54 -18.48
C TYR A 143 8.43 2.13 -19.59
N LYS A 144 8.00 2.09 -20.85
CA LYS A 144 8.72 2.77 -21.96
C LYS A 144 8.81 4.28 -21.75
N MET A 145 7.73 4.91 -21.29
CA MET A 145 7.73 6.35 -20.97
C MET A 145 8.68 6.66 -19.79
N ALA A 146 8.61 5.88 -18.71
CA ALA A 146 9.49 6.01 -17.57
C ALA A 146 10.98 5.83 -17.95
N ILE A 147 11.29 4.81 -18.76
CA ILE A 147 12.64 4.58 -19.27
C ILE A 147 13.17 5.80 -20.00
N LYS A 148 12.39 6.38 -20.94
CA LYS A 148 12.80 7.59 -21.68
C LYS A 148 13.04 8.76 -20.71
N GLN A 149 12.18 8.94 -19.72
CA GLN A 149 12.35 10.01 -18.73
C GLN A 149 13.64 9.84 -17.92
N VAL A 150 13.90 8.64 -17.43
CA VAL A 150 15.12 8.36 -16.64
C VAL A 150 16.38 8.47 -17.51
N GLN A 151 16.32 8.08 -18.79
CA GLN A 151 17.41 8.30 -19.74
C GLN A 151 17.75 9.80 -19.89
N LEU A 152 16.74 10.67 -19.92
CA LEU A 152 16.96 12.13 -19.93
C LEU A 152 17.64 12.60 -18.65
N TRP A 153 17.22 12.08 -17.49
CA TRP A 153 17.87 12.40 -16.21
C TRP A 153 19.32 11.94 -16.16
N VAL A 154 19.60 10.71 -16.57
CA VAL A 154 20.98 10.20 -16.66
C VAL A 154 21.85 11.06 -17.58
N LYS A 155 21.31 11.50 -18.72
CA LYS A 155 22.02 12.37 -19.67
C LYS A 155 22.31 13.75 -19.12
N ASN A 156 21.33 14.35 -18.42
CA ASN A 156 21.40 15.75 -17.99
C ASN A 156 22.11 15.92 -16.63
N GLN A 157 21.95 14.94 -15.72
CA GLN A 157 22.45 15.00 -14.35
C GLN A 157 23.58 14.00 -14.05
N GLY A 158 24.01 13.25 -14.99
CA GLY A 158 25.18 12.38 -15.23
C GLY A 158 25.99 11.75 -14.08
N LYS A 159 25.67 12.02 -12.81
CA LYS A 159 26.47 11.58 -11.66
C LYS A 159 25.69 10.75 -10.61
N TYR A 160 24.42 10.58 -10.78
CA TYR A 160 23.62 9.86 -9.80
C TYR A 160 23.49 8.38 -10.17
N LYS A 161 24.37 7.55 -9.61
CA LYS A 161 24.34 6.07 -9.73
C LYS A 161 22.95 5.48 -9.48
N HIS A 162 22.14 6.15 -8.68
CA HIS A 162 20.75 5.78 -8.42
C HIS A 162 19.90 5.74 -9.70
N PHE A 163 20.02 6.74 -10.59
CA PHE A 163 19.26 6.75 -11.85
C PHE A 163 19.69 5.64 -12.81
N GLU A 164 20.97 5.24 -12.82
CA GLU A 164 21.43 4.11 -13.63
C GLU A 164 20.83 2.78 -13.14
N VAL A 165 20.77 2.58 -11.80
CA VAL A 165 20.15 1.41 -11.21
C VAL A 165 18.65 1.39 -11.50
N PHE A 166 17.98 2.53 -11.34
CA PHE A 166 16.56 2.67 -11.64
C PHE A 166 16.26 2.38 -13.13
N LEU A 167 17.02 2.97 -14.05
CA LEU A 167 16.90 2.72 -15.48
C LEU A 167 17.04 1.23 -15.79
N LYS A 168 18.08 0.58 -15.25
CA LYS A 168 18.31 -0.85 -15.43
C LYS A 168 17.12 -1.68 -14.94
N ASN A 169 16.56 -1.35 -13.78
CA ASN A 169 15.42 -2.07 -13.20
C ASN A 169 14.16 -1.92 -14.07
N LEU A 170 13.87 -0.70 -14.56
CA LEU A 170 12.74 -0.47 -15.49
C LEU A 170 12.88 -1.30 -16.79
N MET A 171 14.09 -1.38 -17.34
CA MET A 171 14.35 -2.20 -18.52
C MET A 171 14.14 -3.69 -18.25
N LEU A 172 14.57 -4.20 -17.09
CA LEU A 172 14.34 -5.60 -16.68
C LEU A 172 12.85 -5.92 -16.49
N ILE A 173 12.06 -4.97 -15.98
CA ILE A 173 10.61 -5.15 -15.88
C ILE A 173 9.98 -5.21 -17.28
N LEU A 174 10.41 -4.35 -18.18
CA LEU A 174 9.94 -4.36 -19.56
C LEU A 174 10.27 -5.68 -20.26
N GLU A 175 11.49 -6.19 -20.10
CA GLU A 175 11.91 -7.51 -20.60
C GLU A 175 11.05 -8.64 -20.01
N GLU A 176 10.69 -8.56 -18.70
CA GLU A 176 9.81 -9.53 -18.06
C GLU A 176 8.40 -9.51 -18.67
N LEU A 177 7.85 -8.33 -18.91
CA LEU A 177 6.55 -8.16 -19.55
C LEU A 177 6.51 -8.66 -21.01
N ASP A 178 7.65 -8.75 -21.71
CA ASP A 178 7.74 -9.31 -23.05
C ASP A 178 7.70 -10.85 -23.07
N LYS A 179 8.00 -11.52 -21.97
CA LYS A 179 7.96 -12.98 -21.90
C LYS A 179 6.54 -13.52 -21.98
N THR A 180 6.35 -14.58 -22.75
CA THR A 180 5.05 -15.28 -22.84
C THR A 180 4.60 -15.87 -21.50
N GLY A 181 5.53 -16.35 -20.69
CA GLY A 181 5.30 -16.91 -19.35
C GLY A 181 5.26 -15.89 -18.22
N CYS A 182 5.21 -14.58 -18.51
CA CYS A 182 5.13 -13.53 -17.51
C CYS A 182 3.89 -13.70 -16.61
N ASN A 183 4.09 -13.70 -15.28
CA ASN A 183 3.01 -13.75 -14.31
C ASN A 183 2.37 -12.35 -14.14
N LEU A 184 1.52 -11.99 -15.12
CA LEU A 184 0.87 -10.68 -15.16
C LEU A 184 -0.01 -10.41 -13.93
N LYS A 185 -0.60 -11.46 -13.33
CA LYS A 185 -1.40 -11.37 -12.11
C LYS A 185 -0.54 -10.91 -10.93
N ALA A 186 0.63 -11.51 -10.75
CA ALA A 186 1.56 -11.11 -9.69
C ALA A 186 2.08 -9.69 -9.90
N ILE A 187 2.43 -9.32 -11.15
CA ILE A 187 2.86 -7.96 -11.47
C ILE A 187 1.75 -6.95 -11.17
N ARG A 188 0.50 -7.24 -11.51
CA ARG A 188 -0.65 -6.40 -11.17
C ARG A 188 -0.77 -6.14 -9.67
N ASP A 189 -0.71 -7.19 -8.86
CA ASP A 189 -0.82 -7.05 -7.41
C ASP A 189 0.36 -6.26 -6.83
N ILE A 190 1.56 -6.47 -7.34
CA ILE A 190 2.76 -5.70 -7.01
C ILE A 190 2.56 -4.22 -7.36
N GLU A 191 2.06 -3.89 -8.56
CA GLU A 191 1.77 -2.51 -8.98
C GLU A 191 0.73 -1.84 -8.06
N ILE A 192 -0.34 -2.57 -7.69
CA ILE A 192 -1.37 -2.05 -6.80
C ILE A 192 -0.80 -1.76 -5.42
N VAL A 193 -0.14 -2.75 -4.80
CA VAL A 193 0.36 -2.62 -3.43
C VAL A 193 1.48 -1.59 -3.33
N SER A 194 2.45 -1.62 -4.25
CA SER A 194 3.57 -0.67 -4.25
C SER A 194 3.09 0.78 -4.45
N SER A 195 2.12 0.99 -5.36
CA SER A 195 1.53 2.31 -5.60
C SER A 195 0.76 2.83 -4.39
N LEU A 196 -0.06 1.99 -3.74
CA LEU A 196 -0.79 2.37 -2.54
C LEU A 196 0.14 2.65 -1.37
N THR A 197 1.17 1.83 -1.17
CA THR A 197 2.17 2.03 -0.11
C THR A 197 2.91 3.35 -0.29
N ALA A 198 3.41 3.61 -1.50
CA ALA A 198 4.10 4.85 -1.84
C ALA A 198 3.19 6.08 -1.66
N TYR A 199 1.93 5.98 -2.10
CA TYR A 199 0.94 7.03 -1.96
C TYR A 199 0.63 7.33 -0.49
N ILE A 200 0.42 6.31 0.35
CA ILE A 200 0.17 6.51 1.79
C ILE A 200 1.38 7.17 2.45
N ALA A 201 2.59 6.70 2.18
CA ALA A 201 3.82 7.31 2.68
C ALA A 201 3.93 8.78 2.23
N PHE A 202 3.67 9.07 0.95
CA PHE A 202 3.64 10.42 0.41
C PHE A 202 2.63 11.31 1.14
N GLN A 203 1.39 10.83 1.35
CA GLN A 203 0.36 11.61 2.05
C GLN A 203 0.76 11.93 3.50
N ILE A 204 1.41 11.00 4.19
CA ILE A 204 1.94 11.26 5.54
C ILE A 204 2.99 12.39 5.49
N SER A 205 3.91 12.36 4.53
CA SER A 205 4.93 13.41 4.34
C SER A 205 4.34 14.77 4.00
N GLN A 206 3.12 14.82 3.42
CA GLN A 206 2.44 16.10 3.15
C GLN A 206 1.68 16.67 4.36
N LEU A 207 1.35 15.83 5.35
CA LEU A 207 0.55 16.24 6.51
C LEU A 207 1.39 16.77 7.66
N ILE A 208 2.59 16.24 7.85
CA ILE A 208 3.49 16.63 8.95
C ILE A 208 4.95 16.57 8.49
N LYS A 209 5.82 17.27 9.20
CA LYS A 209 7.27 17.19 8.97
C LYS A 209 7.79 15.83 9.42
N ILE A 210 8.44 15.11 8.51
CA ILE A 210 8.94 13.76 8.71
C ILE A 210 10.44 13.69 8.39
N ASP A 211 11.17 12.88 9.15
CA ASP A 211 12.54 12.49 8.81
C ASP A 211 12.54 11.14 8.08
N THR A 212 11.77 10.17 8.59
CA THR A 212 11.82 8.80 8.06
C THR A 212 10.44 8.13 8.10
N ILE A 213 10.06 7.48 7.02
CA ILE A 213 8.95 6.53 6.98
C ILE A 213 9.50 5.13 6.69
N GLY A 214 9.15 4.15 7.54
CA GLY A 214 9.49 2.76 7.33
C GLY A 214 8.30 1.94 6.87
N TRP A 215 8.46 1.07 5.86
CA TRP A 215 7.47 0.08 5.46
C TRP A 215 7.95 -1.34 5.77
N PHE A 216 7.13 -2.07 6.53
CA PHE A 216 7.41 -3.42 7.04
C PHE A 216 6.19 -4.32 6.78
N SER A 217 6.27 -5.15 5.78
CA SER A 217 5.16 -6.00 5.36
C SER A 217 5.26 -7.40 5.94
N ASP A 218 4.10 -8.05 6.15
CA ASP A 218 4.09 -9.50 6.39
C ASP A 218 4.46 -10.25 5.11
N ARG A 219 4.80 -11.54 5.25
CA ARG A 219 5.25 -12.38 4.16
C ARG A 219 4.11 -12.71 3.20
N ASP A 220 4.32 -12.41 1.94
CA ASP A 220 3.44 -12.76 0.84
C ASP A 220 4.26 -13.15 -0.39
N ALA A 221 3.67 -13.92 -1.30
CA ALA A 221 4.32 -14.34 -2.53
C ALA A 221 4.76 -13.17 -3.42
N MET A 222 3.99 -12.07 -3.45
CA MET A 222 4.37 -10.86 -4.21
C MET A 222 5.60 -10.16 -3.64
N LEU A 223 5.82 -10.24 -2.30
CA LEU A 223 6.97 -9.63 -1.63
C LEU A 223 8.27 -10.38 -1.89
N SER A 224 8.18 -11.62 -2.33
CA SER A 224 9.32 -12.43 -2.76
C SER A 224 9.49 -12.48 -4.28
N TYR A 225 8.55 -11.90 -5.05
CA TYR A 225 8.60 -11.90 -6.51
C TYR A 225 9.83 -11.13 -7.00
N LYS A 226 10.73 -11.85 -7.62
CA LYS A 226 12.02 -11.32 -8.05
C LYS A 226 12.24 -11.62 -9.53
N ILE A 227 12.42 -10.56 -10.29
CA ILE A 227 12.88 -10.67 -11.68
C ILE A 227 14.36 -11.03 -11.67
N ALA A 228 14.80 -11.89 -12.59
CA ALA A 228 16.21 -12.22 -12.74
C ALA A 228 17.07 -10.95 -12.85
N LYS A 229 18.22 -10.93 -12.18
CA LYS A 229 19.15 -9.79 -12.10
C LYS A 229 18.70 -8.61 -11.21
N PHE A 230 17.51 -8.65 -10.59
CA PHE A 230 17.17 -7.68 -9.54
C PHE A 230 17.94 -8.03 -8.25
N SER A 231 18.39 -7.00 -7.53
CA SER A 231 19.06 -7.20 -6.24
C SER A 231 18.09 -7.50 -5.11
N LYS A 232 16.85 -6.98 -5.20
CA LYS A 232 15.78 -7.11 -4.21
C LYS A 232 14.45 -7.41 -4.91
N PRO A 233 13.39 -7.85 -4.22
CA PRO A 233 12.09 -8.04 -4.82
C PRO A 233 11.54 -6.77 -5.47
N MET A 234 10.85 -6.92 -6.60
CA MET A 234 10.37 -5.83 -7.46
C MET A 234 9.49 -4.81 -6.72
N ILE A 235 8.66 -5.26 -5.80
CA ILE A 235 7.69 -4.43 -5.09
C ILE A 235 8.35 -3.29 -4.28
N PHE A 236 9.50 -3.57 -3.64
CA PHE A 236 10.22 -2.56 -2.86
C PHE A 236 10.86 -1.51 -3.75
N ASP A 237 11.37 -1.90 -4.92
CA ASP A 237 11.93 -0.98 -5.89
C ASP A 237 10.85 -0.06 -6.46
N LEU A 238 9.68 -0.61 -6.79
CA LEU A 238 8.54 0.18 -7.29
C LEU A 238 7.99 1.13 -6.22
N ALA A 239 7.79 0.67 -4.99
CA ALA A 239 7.31 1.52 -3.90
C ALA A 239 8.29 2.67 -3.63
N PHE A 240 9.59 2.38 -3.54
CA PHE A 240 10.64 3.36 -3.34
C PHE A 240 10.63 4.44 -4.43
N ASN A 241 10.73 4.01 -5.70
CA ASN A 241 10.81 4.97 -6.80
C ASN A 241 9.51 5.77 -6.96
N THR A 242 8.34 5.15 -6.76
CA THR A 242 7.05 5.86 -6.82
C THR A 242 6.94 6.92 -5.73
N TYR A 243 7.36 6.62 -4.48
CA TYR A 243 7.40 7.60 -3.40
C TYR A 243 8.28 8.80 -3.75
N HIS A 244 9.51 8.53 -4.19
CA HIS A 244 10.45 9.60 -4.55
C HIS A 244 10.01 10.43 -5.76
N ILE A 245 9.33 9.81 -6.75
CA ILE A 245 8.73 10.54 -7.86
C ILE A 245 7.62 11.47 -7.36
N LEU A 246 6.75 11.01 -6.44
CA LEU A 246 5.70 11.82 -5.84
C LEU A 246 6.29 13.00 -5.04
N MET A 247 7.28 12.75 -4.20
CA MET A 247 7.95 13.78 -3.41
C MET A 247 8.64 14.82 -4.29
N PHE A 248 9.41 14.39 -5.27
CA PHE A 248 10.12 15.28 -6.20
C PHE A 248 9.19 16.21 -6.98
N ASN A 249 8.01 15.72 -7.37
CA ASN A 249 7.02 16.56 -8.08
C ASN A 249 6.39 17.66 -7.21
N VAL A 250 6.48 17.55 -5.89
CA VAL A 250 5.93 18.55 -4.96
C VAL A 250 7.02 19.44 -4.38
N ASN A 251 8.18 18.88 -4.08
CA ASN A 251 9.33 19.58 -3.52
C ASN A 251 10.63 18.92 -4.01
N GLU A 252 11.38 19.59 -4.88
CA GLU A 252 12.64 19.07 -5.43
C GLU A 252 13.73 18.92 -4.35
N GLU A 253 13.63 19.63 -3.23
CA GLU A 253 14.61 19.66 -2.14
C GLU A 253 14.15 18.88 -0.89
N TYR A 254 13.26 17.88 -1.04
CA TYR A 254 12.83 17.06 0.09
C TYR A 254 13.98 16.23 0.68
N GLU A 255 13.95 16.05 2.00
CA GLU A 255 14.98 15.33 2.77
C GLU A 255 14.44 14.04 3.41
N GLU A 256 13.15 13.76 3.26
CA GLU A 256 12.47 12.62 3.87
C GLU A 256 12.96 11.29 3.31
N GLU A 257 13.26 10.35 4.21
CA GLU A 257 13.68 9.01 3.85
C GLU A 257 12.52 8.02 3.85
N PHE A 258 12.41 7.25 2.78
CA PHE A 258 11.52 6.08 2.72
C PHE A 258 12.36 4.80 2.78
N VAL A 259 12.21 4.05 3.88
CA VAL A 259 12.96 2.81 4.13
C VAL A 259 12.01 1.62 4.25
N PHE A 260 12.51 0.40 4.11
CA PHE A 260 11.71 -0.80 4.23
C PHE A 260 12.52 -1.97 4.78
N GLY A 261 11.80 -2.86 5.50
CA GLY A 261 12.31 -4.15 5.91
C GLY A 261 12.02 -5.22 4.87
N LEU A 262 13.05 -5.93 4.44
CA LEU A 262 12.84 -7.13 3.61
C LEU A 262 12.40 -8.28 4.52
N PRO A 263 11.22 -8.90 4.28
CA PRO A 263 10.83 -10.06 5.05
C PRO A 263 11.79 -11.21 4.76
N GLU A 264 12.38 -11.77 5.79
CA GLU A 264 13.19 -12.98 5.65
C GLU A 264 12.30 -14.16 5.24
N THR A 265 12.82 -15.06 4.43
CA THR A 265 12.09 -16.25 3.98
C THR A 265 11.88 -17.25 5.12
N GLU A 266 12.78 -17.27 6.09
CA GLU A 266 12.75 -18.13 7.26
C GLU A 266 13.07 -17.36 8.54
N GLY A 267 12.58 -17.88 9.68
CA GLY A 267 12.81 -17.25 10.97
C GLY A 267 11.87 -16.10 11.30
N ARG A 268 12.18 -15.37 12.36
CA ARG A 268 11.44 -14.21 12.84
C ARG A 268 12.21 -12.94 12.52
N VAL A 269 11.49 -11.92 12.07
CA VAL A 269 12.01 -10.56 11.98
C VAL A 269 11.48 -9.73 13.16
N TRP A 270 12.18 -8.66 13.51
CA TRP A 270 11.86 -7.84 14.67
C TRP A 270 10.46 -7.21 14.64
N TYR A 271 9.91 -7.06 13.44
CA TYR A 271 8.61 -6.42 13.22
C TYR A 271 7.42 -7.40 13.08
N ASP A 272 7.63 -8.71 13.18
CA ASP A 272 6.55 -9.71 13.04
C ASP A 272 5.38 -9.47 14.01
N SER A 273 5.68 -8.98 15.24
CA SER A 273 4.63 -8.70 16.21
C SER A 273 3.69 -7.57 15.76
N TYR A 274 4.21 -6.54 15.13
CA TYR A 274 3.40 -5.41 14.68
C TYR A 274 2.47 -5.78 13.54
N ASN A 275 2.90 -6.70 12.66
CA ASN A 275 2.08 -7.22 11.57
C ASN A 275 0.83 -7.99 12.05
N ARG A 276 0.73 -8.35 13.35
CA ARG A 276 -0.49 -8.90 13.95
C ARG A 276 -1.68 -7.95 13.90
N VAL A 277 -1.46 -6.64 13.87
CA VAL A 277 -2.55 -5.66 13.79
C VAL A 277 -3.17 -5.66 12.38
N PRO A 278 -2.42 -5.40 11.29
CA PRO A 278 -3.00 -5.49 9.95
C PRO A 278 -3.47 -6.91 9.59
N ASP A 279 -2.85 -8.00 10.07
CA ASP A 279 -3.32 -9.40 9.88
C ASP A 279 -4.74 -9.57 10.44
N LEU A 280 -4.98 -9.11 11.68
CA LEU A 280 -6.30 -9.20 12.29
C LEU A 280 -7.36 -8.46 11.48
N ILE A 281 -7.07 -7.24 11.07
CA ILE A 281 -8.01 -6.38 10.36
C ILE A 281 -8.25 -6.89 8.94
N ALA A 282 -7.19 -7.25 8.20
CA ALA A 282 -7.30 -7.79 6.85
C ALA A 282 -8.10 -9.11 6.84
N ALA A 283 -7.81 -10.02 7.77
CA ALA A 283 -8.55 -11.29 7.89
C ALA A 283 -10.03 -11.07 8.21
N THR A 284 -10.35 -10.09 9.08
CA THR A 284 -11.73 -9.75 9.43
C THR A 284 -12.50 -9.20 8.23
N LEU A 285 -11.94 -8.20 7.55
CA LEU A 285 -12.57 -7.56 6.38
C LEU A 285 -12.68 -8.52 5.19
N ALA A 286 -11.72 -9.42 5.03
CA ALA A 286 -11.78 -10.43 3.98
C ALA A 286 -12.92 -11.45 4.21
N ASP A 287 -13.22 -11.76 5.47
CA ASP A 287 -14.28 -12.69 5.89
C ASP A 287 -15.69 -12.08 5.84
N TYR A 288 -15.80 -10.77 5.95
CA TYR A 288 -17.07 -10.06 6.09
C TYR A 288 -17.80 -9.89 4.76
N ASN A 289 -19.03 -10.40 4.68
CA ASN A 289 -19.92 -10.20 3.53
C ASN A 289 -20.74 -8.92 3.72
N TYR A 290 -20.35 -7.86 3.03
CA TYR A 290 -20.98 -6.54 3.13
C TYR A 290 -22.43 -6.49 2.58
N LYS A 291 -22.80 -7.42 1.69
CA LYS A 291 -24.16 -7.46 1.12
C LYS A 291 -25.17 -8.07 2.09
N GLU A 292 -24.71 -9.06 2.83
CA GLU A 292 -25.54 -9.83 3.75
C GLU A 292 -25.34 -9.39 5.20
N ASN A 293 -24.38 -8.52 5.45
CA ASN A 293 -23.97 -8.02 6.77
C ASN A 293 -23.62 -9.14 7.76
N ILE A 294 -22.91 -10.15 7.27
CA ILE A 294 -22.52 -11.33 8.07
C ILE A 294 -21.01 -11.61 7.95
N SER A 295 -20.46 -12.17 9.03
CA SER A 295 -19.14 -12.80 9.04
C SER A 295 -19.32 -14.31 9.07
N SER A 296 -18.52 -15.04 8.30
CA SER A 296 -18.56 -16.52 8.32
C SER A 296 -17.97 -17.13 9.60
N HIS A 297 -17.30 -16.31 10.41
CA HIS A 297 -16.68 -16.72 11.68
C HIS A 297 -16.98 -15.72 12.79
N ASP A 298 -17.72 -16.15 13.81
CA ASP A 298 -18.11 -15.31 14.98
C ASP A 298 -16.93 -14.65 15.70
N LYS A 299 -15.73 -15.22 15.58
CA LYS A 299 -14.53 -14.64 16.19
C LYS A 299 -14.19 -13.23 15.69
N TYR A 300 -14.69 -12.85 14.52
CA TYR A 300 -14.45 -11.52 13.93
C TYR A 300 -15.48 -10.46 14.35
N LEU A 301 -16.64 -10.85 14.90
CA LEU A 301 -17.69 -9.91 15.30
C LEU A 301 -17.17 -8.83 16.28
N PRO A 302 -16.42 -9.15 17.36
CA PRO A 302 -15.89 -8.13 18.23
C PRO A 302 -14.89 -7.18 17.56
N VAL A 303 -14.17 -7.63 16.52
CA VAL A 303 -13.25 -6.77 15.75
C VAL A 303 -14.04 -5.79 14.91
N ILE A 304 -15.14 -6.25 14.29
CA ILE A 304 -16.05 -5.40 13.51
C ILE A 304 -16.64 -4.33 14.41
N GLU A 305 -17.20 -4.72 15.55
CA GLU A 305 -17.86 -3.83 16.50
C GLU A 305 -16.92 -2.83 17.14
N ASP A 306 -15.81 -3.28 17.69
CA ASP A 306 -14.93 -2.46 18.52
C ASP A 306 -13.85 -1.71 17.76
N ILE A 307 -13.35 -2.25 16.62
CA ILE A 307 -12.26 -1.63 15.86
C ILE A 307 -12.78 -0.98 14.58
N LEU A 308 -13.64 -1.65 13.82
CA LEU A 308 -13.98 -1.18 12.48
C LEU A 308 -15.18 -0.23 12.45
N ALA A 309 -16.22 -0.48 13.25
CA ALA A 309 -17.42 0.36 13.30
C ALA A 309 -17.31 1.52 14.28
N SER A 310 -16.61 1.34 15.39
CA SER A 310 -16.61 2.28 16.53
C SER A 310 -15.30 3.06 16.72
N ASN A 311 -14.31 2.90 15.83
CA ASN A 311 -13.00 3.51 16.00
C ASN A 311 -12.66 4.48 14.87
N ASP A 312 -12.51 5.75 15.22
CA ASP A 312 -12.13 6.81 14.26
C ASP A 312 -10.74 6.63 13.63
N LYS A 313 -9.92 5.74 14.19
CA LYS A 313 -8.60 5.37 13.69
C LYS A 313 -8.63 4.17 12.74
N SER A 314 -9.80 3.70 12.32
CA SER A 314 -9.97 2.63 11.34
C SER A 314 -10.80 3.13 10.16
N ILE A 315 -10.17 3.23 9.00
CA ILE A 315 -10.78 3.76 7.78
C ILE A 315 -10.75 2.69 6.71
N ILE A 316 -11.90 2.45 6.09
CA ILE A 316 -12.06 1.41 5.08
C ILE A 316 -12.38 2.09 3.75
N TYR A 317 -11.56 1.85 2.75
CA TYR A 317 -11.80 2.24 1.37
C TYR A 317 -12.16 1.03 0.51
N LYS A 318 -12.90 1.26 -0.54
CA LYS A 318 -13.16 0.29 -1.59
C LYS A 318 -12.76 0.88 -2.92
N ILE A 319 -11.90 0.18 -3.66
CA ILE A 319 -11.58 0.51 -5.04
C ILE A 319 -12.34 -0.44 -5.95
N SER A 320 -13.06 0.11 -6.92
CA SER A 320 -13.81 -0.63 -7.91
C SER A 320 -13.16 -0.50 -9.28
N PHE A 321 -13.04 -1.62 -9.96
CA PHE A 321 -12.51 -1.76 -11.31
C PHE A 321 -13.68 -2.10 -12.23
N ASN A 322 -14.01 -1.22 -13.16
CA ASN A 322 -15.09 -1.43 -14.10
C ASN A 322 -14.53 -1.80 -15.47
N ASP A 323 -14.39 -3.09 -15.71
CA ASP A 323 -13.78 -3.61 -16.94
C ASP A 323 -14.55 -3.21 -18.19
N SER A 324 -15.89 -3.12 -18.13
CA SER A 324 -16.72 -2.75 -19.29
C SER A 324 -16.52 -1.31 -19.76
N LYS A 325 -16.12 -0.41 -18.86
CA LYS A 325 -15.89 1.01 -19.12
C LYS A 325 -14.42 1.42 -19.05
N ASN A 326 -13.53 0.49 -18.72
CA ASN A 326 -12.13 0.75 -18.41
C ASN A 326 -11.97 1.94 -17.43
N SER A 327 -12.80 1.97 -16.38
CA SER A 327 -12.86 3.05 -15.42
C SER A 327 -12.70 2.55 -13.98
N PHE A 328 -12.25 3.45 -13.13
CA PHE A 328 -11.97 3.17 -11.72
C PHE A 328 -12.74 4.14 -10.86
N SER A 329 -13.17 3.68 -9.70
CA SER A 329 -13.75 4.53 -8.67
C SER A 329 -13.29 4.08 -7.30
N ALA A 330 -13.26 5.00 -6.35
CA ALA A 330 -13.03 4.69 -4.96
C ALA A 330 -14.18 5.24 -4.11
N SER A 331 -14.43 4.63 -2.98
CA SER A 331 -15.43 5.06 -2.00
C SER A 331 -14.98 4.69 -0.60
N VAL A 332 -15.51 5.37 0.39
CA VAL A 332 -15.36 4.99 1.79
C VAL A 332 -16.47 4.03 2.19
N ILE A 333 -16.13 3.04 2.99
CA ILE A 333 -17.08 2.12 3.61
C ILE A 333 -17.20 2.47 5.09
N THR A 334 -18.40 2.75 5.53
CA THR A 334 -18.73 2.90 6.94
C THR A 334 -19.49 1.66 7.39
N LEU A 335 -19.04 1.05 8.49
CA LEU A 335 -19.75 -0.04 9.14
C LEU A 335 -20.59 0.56 10.27
N GLU A 336 -21.87 0.28 10.27
CA GLU A 336 -22.78 0.67 11.34
C GLU A 336 -23.12 -0.55 12.20
N LEU A 337 -23.14 -0.35 13.52
CA LEU A 337 -23.65 -1.36 14.45
C LEU A 337 -25.17 -1.42 14.30
N ILE A 338 -25.70 -2.61 14.10
CA ILE A 338 -27.15 -2.87 14.03
C ILE A 338 -27.65 -3.18 15.42
#